data_c0943d09e5727762c1cc713645253b30
#
_entry.id   c0943d09e5727762c1cc713645253b30
#
_cell.length_a   1.000
_cell.length_b   1.000
_cell.length_c   1.000
_cell.angle_alpha   90.00
_cell.angle_beta   90.00
_cell.angle_gamma   90.00
#
_symmetry.space_group_name_H-M   'P 1'
#
loop_
_entity.id
_entity.type
_entity.pdbx_description
1 polymer ?
#
loop_
_entity_poly.entity_id
_entity_poly.type
_entity_poly.pdbx_seq_one_letter_code
_entity_poly.pdbx_strand_id
1 'polypeptide(L)'
;MDGEGPVLGFREAGYLILASASGQALLDENLAVQRDEGVDTLRLDQAALSARFPWLNVADLAVGAFGARNEGWIDPYALLQGFRRKAVSLGADYREARVVGLKRAGARIIAVELESGDVLSCDTVVNAAGARAHQIAQMAGTDLPVRPRKRQIVSFECRATIPDCPLVFDPTGLYFRPEGAGFICGMSPKPEDDPDCLDFEMDHDLFERDLWPMLAHRVPAFEAIKAKGGWTGHYAFNVLDQNALLGYHDAYDNLVLANGFSGHGVQQSPAVGRAISELLIYGHYRTLDLARLGYQRVVQHQPLVERNIY
;
A
#
# COMPACT_ATOMS: atom_id res chain seq x y z
N MET A 1 2.12 21.23 -23.99
CA MET A 1 1.45 19.98 -24.40
C MET A 1 0.23 19.81 -23.52
N ASP A 2 -0.88 20.34 -23.99
CA ASP A 2 -2.20 20.16 -23.39
C ASP A 2 -2.80 18.86 -23.93
N GLY A 3 -2.16 17.74 -23.60
CA GLY A 3 -2.67 16.42 -23.89
C GLY A 3 -3.43 15.90 -22.67
N GLU A 4 -4.55 15.23 -22.90
CA GLU A 4 -5.26 14.49 -21.86
C GLU A 4 -4.25 13.64 -21.08
N GLY A 5 -4.35 13.69 -19.75
CA GLY A 5 -3.52 12.85 -18.87
C GLY A 5 -3.78 11.35 -19.11
N PRO A 6 -2.96 10.47 -18.53
CA PRO A 6 -3.17 9.04 -18.68
C PRO A 6 -4.55 8.65 -18.11
N VAL A 7 -5.26 7.77 -18.82
CA VAL A 7 -6.49 7.16 -18.30
C VAL A 7 -6.10 6.18 -17.20
N LEU A 8 -6.39 6.52 -15.95
CA LEU A 8 -6.05 5.72 -14.78
C LEU A 8 -7.14 4.71 -14.42
N GLY A 9 -8.28 4.73 -15.12
CA GLY A 9 -9.41 3.85 -14.83
C GLY A 9 -9.98 4.06 -13.43
N PHE A 10 -9.92 5.30 -12.89
CA PHE A 10 -10.45 5.59 -11.58
C PHE A 10 -11.94 5.24 -11.50
N ARG A 11 -12.27 4.44 -10.50
CA ARG A 11 -13.66 4.09 -10.16
C ARG A 11 -13.96 4.60 -8.77
N GLU A 12 -14.78 5.63 -8.70
CA GLU A 12 -15.26 6.20 -7.45
C GLU A 12 -16.40 5.34 -6.90
N ALA A 13 -16.05 4.25 -6.25
CA ALA A 13 -17.01 3.31 -5.65
C ALA A 13 -16.98 3.34 -4.12
N GLY A 14 -16.05 4.08 -3.56
CA GLY A 14 -15.88 4.23 -2.12
C GLY A 14 -15.09 3.09 -1.45
N TYR A 15 -14.73 3.35 -0.19
CA TYR A 15 -14.18 2.36 0.74
C TYR A 15 -15.16 2.16 1.88
N LEU A 16 -15.38 0.90 2.26
CA LEU A 16 -16.20 0.54 3.42
C LEU A 16 -15.34 -0.25 4.40
N ILE A 17 -14.98 0.38 5.49
CA ILE A 17 -14.24 -0.24 6.59
C ILE A 17 -15.23 -0.65 7.66
N LEU A 18 -15.31 -1.94 7.96
CA LEU A 18 -16.24 -2.53 8.91
C LEU A 18 -15.55 -2.78 10.25
N ALA A 19 -16.27 -2.60 11.33
CA ALA A 19 -15.77 -2.91 12.66
C ALA A 19 -16.80 -3.69 13.49
N SER A 20 -16.31 -4.70 14.22
CA SER A 20 -17.02 -5.35 15.30
C SER A 20 -17.10 -4.44 16.53
N ALA A 21 -17.80 -4.88 17.57
CA ALA A 21 -17.86 -4.12 18.83
C ALA A 21 -16.48 -3.83 19.45
N SER A 22 -15.52 -4.74 19.30
CA SER A 22 -14.15 -4.54 19.81
C SER A 22 -13.33 -3.55 18.97
N GLY A 23 -13.61 -3.41 17.68
CA GLY A 23 -12.91 -2.48 16.77
C GLY A 23 -13.54 -1.09 16.70
N GLN A 24 -14.75 -0.90 17.27
CA GLN A 24 -15.49 0.33 17.13
C GLN A 24 -14.73 1.57 17.63
N ALA A 25 -14.10 1.48 18.79
CA ALA A 25 -13.38 2.62 19.37
C ALA A 25 -12.25 3.12 18.46
N LEU A 26 -11.47 2.21 17.88
CA LEU A 26 -10.41 2.54 16.94
C LEU A 26 -10.98 3.18 15.66
N LEU A 27 -12.08 2.65 15.14
CA LEU A 27 -12.72 3.22 13.96
C LEU A 27 -13.23 4.64 14.24
N ASP A 28 -13.83 4.89 15.41
CA ASP A 28 -14.33 6.19 15.82
C ASP A 28 -13.16 7.20 16.01
N GLU A 29 -12.01 6.78 16.56
CA GLU A 29 -10.78 7.60 16.63
C GLU A 29 -10.30 8.00 15.22
N ASN A 30 -10.24 7.04 14.28
CA ASN A 30 -9.84 7.31 12.90
C ASN A 30 -10.80 8.27 12.18
N LEU A 31 -12.10 8.10 12.37
CA LEU A 31 -13.10 9.01 11.83
C LEU A 31 -12.97 10.44 12.39
N ALA A 32 -12.55 10.60 13.64
CA ALA A 32 -12.28 11.91 14.21
C ALA A 32 -11.09 12.58 13.50
N VAL A 33 -9.97 11.86 13.32
CA VAL A 33 -8.80 12.35 12.59
C VAL A 33 -9.16 12.71 11.14
N GLN A 34 -9.88 11.84 10.45
CA GLN A 34 -10.31 12.10 9.07
C GLN A 34 -11.17 13.36 8.96
N ARG A 35 -12.07 13.56 9.90
CA ARG A 35 -12.93 14.76 9.94
C ARG A 35 -12.11 16.03 10.20
N ASP A 36 -11.14 15.97 11.10
CA ASP A 36 -10.26 17.10 11.41
C ASP A 36 -9.39 17.48 10.18
N GLU A 37 -9.02 16.49 9.35
CA GLU A 37 -8.33 16.67 8.08
C GLU A 37 -9.26 17.00 6.89
N GLY A 38 -10.56 17.17 7.13
CA GLY A 38 -11.55 17.56 6.11
C GLY A 38 -11.99 16.43 5.18
N VAL A 39 -11.78 15.17 5.57
CA VAL A 39 -12.24 14.00 4.80
C VAL A 39 -13.72 13.71 5.12
N ASP A 40 -14.53 13.57 4.07
CA ASP A 40 -15.98 13.31 4.18
C ASP A 40 -16.25 11.80 4.24
N THR A 41 -16.06 11.21 5.41
CA THR A 41 -16.34 9.78 5.66
C THR A 41 -17.58 9.65 6.54
N LEU A 42 -18.55 8.85 6.08
CA LEU A 42 -19.80 8.58 6.78
C LEU A 42 -19.59 7.49 7.83
N ARG A 43 -20.02 7.76 9.05
CA ARG A 43 -20.19 6.74 10.08
C ARG A 43 -21.55 6.08 9.95
N LEU A 44 -21.58 4.77 9.74
CA LEU A 44 -22.81 3.99 9.57
C LEU A 44 -22.94 3.00 10.73
N ASP A 45 -24.03 3.09 11.47
CA ASP A 45 -24.40 2.04 12.44
C ASP A 45 -24.92 0.79 11.70
N GLN A 46 -25.23 -0.26 12.46
CA GLN A 46 -25.70 -1.52 11.90
C GLN A 46 -26.97 -1.36 11.04
N ALA A 47 -27.92 -0.52 11.46
CA ALA A 47 -29.15 -0.27 10.72
C ALA A 47 -28.88 0.47 9.41
N ALA A 48 -28.03 1.48 9.44
CA ALA A 48 -27.61 2.25 8.27
C ALA A 48 -26.79 1.38 7.30
N LEU A 49 -25.92 0.50 7.81
CA LEU A 49 -25.18 -0.48 6.99
C LEU A 49 -26.15 -1.41 6.26
N SER A 50 -27.11 -2.00 6.96
CA SER A 50 -28.11 -2.92 6.38
C SER A 50 -28.99 -2.21 5.35
N ALA A 51 -29.38 -0.97 5.61
CA ALA A 51 -30.20 -0.19 4.68
C ALA A 51 -29.45 0.19 3.40
N ARG A 52 -28.16 0.56 3.52
CA ARG A 52 -27.34 0.99 2.39
C ARG A 52 -26.78 -0.18 1.57
N PHE A 53 -26.41 -1.26 2.24
CA PHE A 53 -25.82 -2.46 1.65
C PHE A 53 -26.64 -3.70 2.00
N PRO A 54 -27.82 -3.88 1.42
CA PRO A 54 -28.74 -4.97 1.81
C PRO A 54 -28.21 -6.38 1.52
N TRP A 55 -27.12 -6.47 0.73
CA TRP A 55 -26.39 -7.71 0.45
C TRP A 55 -25.38 -8.07 1.53
N LEU A 56 -25.10 -7.17 2.49
CA LEU A 56 -24.10 -7.33 3.54
C LEU A 56 -24.70 -8.01 4.77
N ASN A 57 -24.09 -9.04 5.28
CA ASN A 57 -24.41 -9.56 6.61
C ASN A 57 -23.77 -8.64 7.66
N VAL A 58 -24.62 -8.03 8.46
CA VAL A 58 -24.20 -7.04 9.49
C VAL A 58 -24.36 -7.55 10.92
N ALA A 59 -24.72 -8.81 11.13
CA ALA A 59 -25.13 -9.35 12.43
C ALA A 59 -24.05 -9.24 13.53
N ASP A 60 -22.78 -9.35 13.15
CA ASP A 60 -21.59 -9.27 14.02
C ASP A 60 -20.89 -7.93 13.97
N LEU A 61 -21.45 -6.95 13.25
CA LEU A 61 -20.87 -5.61 13.08
C LEU A 61 -21.51 -4.61 14.05
N ALA A 62 -20.71 -3.69 14.55
CA ALA A 62 -21.17 -2.56 15.35
C ALA A 62 -21.28 -1.28 14.52
N VAL A 63 -20.34 -1.07 13.59
CA VAL A 63 -20.20 0.18 12.85
C VAL A 63 -19.41 -0.03 11.55
N GLY A 64 -19.64 0.85 10.57
CA GLY A 64 -18.79 1.00 9.39
C GLY A 64 -18.42 2.44 9.13
N ALA A 65 -17.27 2.65 8.52
CA ALA A 65 -16.84 3.91 7.94
C ALA A 65 -16.91 3.82 6.42
N PHE A 66 -17.66 4.72 5.79
CA PHE A 66 -17.85 4.71 4.34
C PHE A 66 -17.43 6.03 3.72
N GLY A 67 -16.33 6.00 2.97
CA GLY A 67 -15.87 7.11 2.15
C GLY A 67 -16.54 7.06 0.78
N ALA A 68 -17.60 7.83 0.59
CA ALA A 68 -18.44 7.79 -0.61
C ALA A 68 -17.90 8.63 -1.77
N ARG A 69 -16.98 9.57 -1.50
CA ARG A 69 -16.45 10.52 -2.48
C ARG A 69 -14.93 10.54 -2.46
N ASN A 70 -14.35 10.73 -3.62
CA ASN A 70 -12.90 10.77 -3.83
C ASN A 70 -12.17 9.49 -3.36
N GLU A 71 -12.91 8.42 -3.13
CA GLU A 71 -12.41 7.11 -2.72
C GLU A 71 -12.84 6.04 -3.71
N GLY A 72 -11.96 5.06 -3.93
CA GLY A 72 -12.17 4.01 -4.91
C GLY A 72 -10.84 3.38 -5.31
N TRP A 73 -10.75 2.89 -6.52
CA TRP A 73 -9.52 2.28 -7.03
C TRP A 73 -9.18 2.75 -8.44
N ILE A 74 -7.92 2.60 -8.76
CA ILE A 74 -7.33 2.92 -10.07
C ILE A 74 -6.62 1.68 -10.62
N ASP A 75 -6.22 1.74 -11.87
CA ASP A 75 -5.22 0.83 -12.43
C ASP A 75 -3.81 1.27 -11.97
N PRO A 76 -3.16 0.54 -11.04
CA PRO A 76 -1.83 0.92 -10.53
C PRO A 76 -0.75 0.81 -11.61
N TYR A 77 -0.92 -0.08 -12.58
CA TYR A 77 0.01 -0.20 -13.71
C TYR A 77 -0.09 1.02 -14.64
N ALA A 78 -1.30 1.49 -14.93
CA ALA A 78 -1.51 2.71 -15.70
C ALA A 78 -0.89 3.94 -15.01
N LEU A 79 -1.03 4.02 -13.67
CA LEU A 79 -0.38 5.08 -12.87
C LEU A 79 1.14 5.02 -13.01
N LEU A 80 1.76 3.86 -12.79
CA LEU A 80 3.20 3.64 -12.94
C LEU A 80 3.68 4.04 -14.34
N GLN A 81 3.01 3.56 -15.38
CA GLN A 81 3.38 3.86 -16.77
C GLN A 81 3.17 5.34 -17.12
N GLY A 82 2.16 5.98 -16.51
CA GLY A 82 1.94 7.42 -16.63
C GLY A 82 3.14 8.22 -16.12
N PHE A 83 3.56 7.96 -14.89
CA PHE A 83 4.74 8.61 -14.30
C PHE A 83 6.02 8.29 -15.06
N ARG A 84 6.26 7.03 -15.43
CA ARG A 84 7.44 6.62 -16.20
C ARG A 84 7.52 7.37 -17.53
N ARG A 85 6.45 7.36 -18.33
CA ARG A 85 6.42 8.07 -19.63
C ARG A 85 6.67 9.56 -19.45
N LYS A 86 6.07 10.16 -18.43
CA LYS A 86 6.27 11.59 -18.15
C LYS A 86 7.71 11.88 -17.74
N ALA A 87 8.30 11.09 -16.87
CA ALA A 87 9.70 11.26 -16.45
C ALA A 87 10.66 11.16 -17.66
N VAL A 88 10.51 10.12 -18.48
CA VAL A 88 11.31 9.94 -19.70
C VAL A 88 11.12 11.12 -20.67
N SER A 89 9.89 11.62 -20.88
CA SER A 89 9.61 12.77 -21.73
C SER A 89 10.25 14.07 -21.23
N LEU A 90 10.58 14.13 -19.94
CA LEU A 90 11.29 15.26 -19.31
C LEU A 90 12.80 15.06 -19.22
N GLY A 91 13.33 13.99 -19.83
CA GLY A 91 14.77 13.72 -19.91
C GLY A 91 15.32 12.75 -18.88
N ALA A 92 14.48 12.08 -18.08
CA ALA A 92 14.96 11.04 -17.20
C ALA A 92 15.43 9.80 -18.00
N ASP A 93 16.59 9.27 -17.66
CA ASP A 93 17.10 8.02 -18.22
C ASP A 93 16.53 6.84 -17.40
N TYR A 94 15.63 6.07 -18.00
CA TYR A 94 15.06 4.87 -17.40
C TYR A 94 15.81 3.63 -17.87
N ARG A 95 16.41 2.91 -16.93
CA ARG A 95 17.17 1.68 -17.20
C ARG A 95 16.51 0.49 -16.51
N GLU A 96 16.31 -0.55 -17.27
CA GLU A 96 15.92 -1.86 -16.75
C GLU A 96 17.19 -2.60 -16.36
N ALA A 97 17.56 -2.48 -15.07
CA ALA A 97 18.82 -3.02 -14.55
C ALA A 97 18.68 -3.38 -13.07
N ARG A 98 19.52 -4.30 -12.63
CA ARG A 98 19.61 -4.70 -11.23
C ARG A 98 20.82 -4.03 -10.57
N VAL A 99 20.57 -3.35 -9.46
CA VAL A 99 21.60 -2.81 -8.58
C VAL A 99 22.17 -3.97 -7.74
N VAL A 100 23.50 -4.09 -7.71
CA VAL A 100 24.22 -5.14 -6.97
C VAL A 100 25.21 -4.58 -5.96
N GLY A 101 25.50 -3.27 -5.99
CA GLY A 101 26.43 -2.62 -5.07
C GLY A 101 26.29 -1.10 -5.03
N LEU A 102 26.80 -0.51 -3.96
CA LEU A 102 26.93 0.93 -3.76
C LEU A 102 28.38 1.26 -3.40
N LYS A 103 29.03 2.15 -4.18
CA LYS A 103 30.37 2.67 -3.86
C LYS A 103 30.26 3.86 -2.92
N ARG A 104 31.12 3.88 -1.91
CA ARG A 104 31.10 4.89 -0.86
C ARG A 104 32.44 5.61 -0.74
N ALA A 105 32.36 6.90 -0.35
CA ALA A 105 33.49 7.69 0.08
C ALA A 105 33.10 8.38 1.40
N GLY A 106 33.51 7.84 2.54
CA GLY A 106 33.06 8.26 3.84
C GLY A 106 31.53 8.09 4.01
N ALA A 107 30.85 9.16 4.40
CA ALA A 107 29.40 9.23 4.57
C ALA A 107 28.63 9.50 3.25
N ARG A 108 29.26 9.39 2.10
CA ARG A 108 28.60 9.63 0.81
C ARG A 108 28.63 8.38 -0.06
N ILE A 109 27.52 8.12 -0.75
CA ILE A 109 27.45 7.18 -1.86
C ILE A 109 27.85 7.95 -3.13
N ILE A 110 28.87 7.44 -3.83
CA ILE A 110 29.43 8.10 -5.01
C ILE A 110 29.09 7.42 -6.33
N ALA A 111 28.67 6.15 -6.27
CA ALA A 111 28.22 5.42 -7.44
C ALA A 111 27.34 4.22 -7.09
N VAL A 112 26.56 3.80 -8.07
CA VAL A 112 25.71 2.59 -8.06
C VAL A 112 26.32 1.57 -9.03
N GLU A 113 26.48 0.33 -8.59
CA GLU A 113 26.98 -0.78 -9.41
C GLU A 113 25.80 -1.63 -9.91
N LEU A 114 25.79 -1.90 -11.21
CA LEU A 114 24.79 -2.73 -11.87
C LEU A 114 25.32 -4.15 -12.10
N GLU A 115 24.39 -5.11 -12.19
CA GLU A 115 24.72 -6.52 -12.49
C GLU A 115 25.44 -6.71 -13.83
N SER A 116 25.24 -5.79 -14.80
CA SER A 116 25.98 -5.72 -16.06
C SER A 116 27.47 -5.41 -15.89
N GLY A 117 27.91 -4.96 -14.71
CA GLY A 117 29.25 -4.44 -14.45
C GLY A 117 29.38 -2.93 -14.66
N ASP A 118 28.33 -2.25 -15.13
CA ASP A 118 28.34 -0.80 -15.27
C ASP A 118 28.35 -0.12 -13.90
N VAL A 119 29.04 1.01 -13.84
CA VAL A 119 29.12 1.85 -12.65
C VAL A 119 28.57 3.24 -12.97
N LEU A 120 27.51 3.64 -12.29
CA LEU A 120 26.86 4.93 -12.49
C LEU A 120 27.24 5.86 -11.34
N SER A 121 27.99 6.92 -11.63
CA SER A 121 28.26 7.99 -10.64
C SER A 121 26.97 8.73 -10.30
N CYS A 122 26.86 9.17 -9.06
CA CYS A 122 25.67 9.89 -8.58
C CYS A 122 26.03 10.86 -7.45
N ASP A 123 25.30 11.96 -7.39
CA ASP A 123 25.35 12.91 -6.27
C ASP A 123 24.40 12.53 -5.15
N THR A 124 23.27 11.93 -5.48
CA THR A 124 22.24 11.48 -4.53
C THR A 124 21.64 10.15 -4.99
N VAL A 125 21.35 9.27 -4.05
CA VAL A 125 20.63 8.02 -4.27
C VAL A 125 19.31 8.06 -3.53
N VAL A 126 18.21 7.78 -4.24
CA VAL A 126 16.91 7.52 -3.61
C VAL A 126 16.65 6.03 -3.60
N ASN A 127 16.62 5.45 -2.42
CA ASN A 127 16.20 4.07 -2.26
C ASN A 127 14.67 4.01 -2.27
N ALA A 128 14.09 3.56 -3.37
CA ALA A 128 12.66 3.29 -3.55
C ALA A 128 12.44 1.84 -3.99
N ALA A 129 13.28 0.90 -3.49
CA ALA A 129 13.35 -0.48 -3.95
C ALA A 129 12.25 -1.39 -3.37
N GLY A 130 11.20 -0.83 -2.77
CA GLY A 130 10.02 -1.57 -2.29
C GLY A 130 10.42 -2.69 -1.31
N ALA A 131 9.92 -3.89 -1.53
CA ALA A 131 10.19 -5.05 -0.69
C ALA A 131 11.68 -5.43 -0.58
N ARG A 132 12.53 -4.93 -1.48
CA ARG A 132 14.00 -5.14 -1.47
C ARG A 132 14.78 -3.95 -0.91
N ALA A 133 14.12 -2.96 -0.30
CA ALA A 133 14.77 -1.76 0.21
C ALA A 133 15.87 -2.05 1.25
N HIS A 134 15.66 -3.08 2.10
CA HIS A 134 16.68 -3.53 3.05
C HIS A 134 17.96 -4.04 2.36
N GLN A 135 17.86 -4.68 1.20
CA GLN A 135 19.03 -5.16 0.44
C GLN A 135 19.87 -3.98 -0.06
N ILE A 136 19.23 -2.90 -0.53
CA ILE A 136 19.94 -1.68 -0.92
C ILE A 136 20.62 -1.04 0.29
N ALA A 137 19.95 -1.01 1.45
CA ALA A 137 20.56 -0.51 2.67
C ALA A 137 21.76 -1.35 3.12
N GLN A 138 21.68 -2.68 3.01
CA GLN A 138 22.80 -3.59 3.29
C GLN A 138 23.99 -3.36 2.37
N MET A 139 23.78 -3.05 1.07
CA MET A 139 24.86 -2.65 0.15
C MET A 139 25.53 -1.34 0.61
N ALA A 140 24.80 -0.46 1.26
CA ALA A 140 25.34 0.73 1.92
C ALA A 140 26.01 0.43 3.28
N GLY A 141 25.91 -0.79 3.81
CA GLY A 141 26.46 -1.20 5.11
C GLY A 141 25.60 -0.75 6.30
N THR A 142 24.31 -0.59 6.07
CA THR A 142 23.31 -0.27 7.10
C THR A 142 22.11 -1.22 6.98
N ASP A 143 21.12 -1.10 7.85
CA ASP A 143 19.88 -1.87 7.77
C ASP A 143 18.66 -0.96 7.81
N LEU A 144 17.54 -1.45 7.26
CA LEU A 144 16.22 -0.83 7.35
C LEU A 144 15.24 -1.85 7.92
N PRO A 145 14.29 -1.42 8.77
CA PRO A 145 13.24 -2.31 9.27
C PRO A 145 12.15 -2.56 8.21
N VAL A 146 12.54 -2.75 6.97
CA VAL A 146 11.65 -3.01 5.84
C VAL A 146 11.87 -4.43 5.37
N ARG A 147 10.83 -5.25 5.42
CA ARG A 147 10.90 -6.68 5.08
C ARG A 147 9.90 -7.04 3.99
N PRO A 148 10.23 -8.01 3.12
CA PRO A 148 9.30 -8.48 2.11
C PRO A 148 8.23 -9.37 2.73
N ARG A 149 6.97 -9.00 2.59
CA ARG A 149 5.82 -9.81 3.02
C ARG A 149 4.98 -10.19 1.81
N LYS A 150 4.73 -11.49 1.62
CA LYS A 150 3.93 -11.98 0.51
C LYS A 150 2.45 -11.73 0.77
N ARG A 151 1.75 -11.22 -0.24
CA ARG A 151 0.30 -11.06 -0.25
C ARG A 151 -0.27 -11.75 -1.47
N GLN A 152 -1.38 -12.47 -1.27
CA GLN A 152 -2.06 -13.19 -2.33
C GLN A 152 -3.42 -12.57 -2.58
N ILE A 153 -3.72 -12.36 -3.86
CA ILE A 153 -5.03 -11.92 -4.34
C ILE A 153 -5.66 -13.06 -5.12
N VAL A 154 -6.92 -13.33 -4.85
CA VAL A 154 -7.72 -14.31 -5.59
C VAL A 154 -8.85 -13.60 -6.32
N SER A 155 -9.04 -13.94 -7.59
CA SER A 155 -10.18 -13.50 -8.38
C SER A 155 -11.28 -14.56 -8.39
N PHE A 156 -12.53 -14.11 -8.32
CA PHE A 156 -13.69 -15.01 -8.34
C PHE A 156 -14.88 -14.42 -9.08
N GLU A 157 -15.77 -15.28 -9.53
CA GLU A 157 -17.03 -14.91 -10.17
C GLU A 157 -18.19 -15.18 -9.21
N CYS A 158 -19.16 -14.27 -9.23
CA CYS A 158 -20.45 -14.41 -8.56
C CYS A 158 -21.57 -14.22 -9.57
N ARG A 159 -22.59 -15.11 -9.53
CA ARG A 159 -23.77 -14.96 -10.40
C ARG A 159 -24.77 -13.94 -9.89
N ALA A 160 -24.79 -13.70 -8.58
CA ALA A 160 -25.65 -12.69 -8.00
C ALA A 160 -25.10 -11.28 -8.27
N THR A 161 -26.00 -10.35 -8.49
CA THR A 161 -25.65 -8.92 -8.59
C THR A 161 -25.44 -8.38 -7.17
N ILE A 162 -24.31 -7.73 -6.95
CA ILE A 162 -23.97 -7.02 -5.72
C ILE A 162 -23.91 -5.53 -6.08
N PRO A 163 -25.03 -4.79 -5.98
CA PRO A 163 -25.09 -3.41 -6.44
C PRO A 163 -24.25 -2.50 -5.54
N ASP A 164 -23.65 -1.49 -6.17
CA ASP A 164 -22.89 -0.41 -5.51
C ASP A 164 -21.83 -0.91 -4.51
N CYS A 165 -21.21 -2.05 -4.83
CA CYS A 165 -20.20 -2.67 -3.96
C CYS A 165 -18.93 -1.80 -3.94
N PRO A 166 -18.54 -1.24 -2.78
CA PRO A 166 -17.26 -0.54 -2.61
C PRO A 166 -16.10 -1.53 -2.46
N LEU A 167 -14.90 -1.02 -2.21
CA LEU A 167 -13.84 -1.82 -1.61
C LEU A 167 -14.19 -2.02 -0.13
N VAL A 168 -14.40 -3.25 0.27
CA VAL A 168 -14.80 -3.63 1.64
C VAL A 168 -13.60 -4.18 2.40
N PHE A 169 -13.40 -3.69 3.61
CA PHE A 169 -12.48 -4.24 4.61
C PHE A 169 -13.27 -4.78 5.78
N ASP A 170 -13.10 -6.07 6.04
CA ASP A 170 -13.79 -6.83 7.08
C ASP A 170 -12.97 -6.86 8.38
N PRO A 171 -13.59 -6.92 9.57
CA PRO A 171 -12.86 -7.05 10.85
C PRO A 171 -11.95 -8.28 10.94
N THR A 172 -12.17 -9.29 10.11
CA THR A 172 -11.32 -10.50 10.03
C THR A 172 -10.01 -10.29 9.28
N GLY A 173 -9.81 -9.11 8.65
CA GLY A 173 -8.70 -8.83 7.75
C GLY A 173 -8.95 -9.20 6.29
N LEU A 174 -10.11 -9.81 5.98
CA LEU A 174 -10.56 -10.02 4.61
C LEU A 174 -10.86 -8.68 3.94
N TYR A 175 -10.47 -8.53 2.68
CA TYR A 175 -10.95 -7.45 1.82
C TYR A 175 -11.40 -7.97 0.47
N PHE A 176 -12.35 -7.28 -0.14
CA PHE A 176 -12.83 -7.62 -1.48
C PHE A 176 -13.39 -6.39 -2.19
N ARG A 177 -13.36 -6.41 -3.51
CA ARG A 177 -13.99 -5.41 -4.38
C ARG A 177 -14.35 -5.98 -5.73
N PRO A 178 -15.24 -5.32 -6.48
CA PRO A 178 -15.47 -5.64 -7.89
C PRO A 178 -14.19 -5.47 -8.73
N GLU A 179 -14.01 -6.38 -9.68
CA GLU A 179 -12.96 -6.31 -10.70
C GLU A 179 -13.44 -6.89 -12.01
N GLY A 180 -13.54 -6.04 -13.06
CA GLY A 180 -14.11 -6.46 -14.33
C GLY A 180 -15.56 -6.95 -14.20
N ALA A 181 -15.82 -8.19 -14.60
CA ALA A 181 -17.12 -8.85 -14.47
C ALA A 181 -17.25 -9.69 -13.18
N GLY A 182 -16.23 -9.72 -12.35
CA GLY A 182 -16.18 -10.49 -11.11
C GLY A 182 -15.69 -9.65 -9.92
N PHE A 183 -14.95 -10.31 -9.05
CA PHE A 183 -14.42 -9.73 -7.84
C PHE A 183 -12.97 -10.18 -7.62
N ILE A 184 -12.25 -9.42 -6.83
CA ILE A 184 -11.00 -9.84 -6.22
C ILE A 184 -11.11 -9.77 -4.70
N CYS A 185 -10.37 -10.64 -4.02
CA CYS A 185 -10.27 -10.67 -2.58
C CYS A 185 -8.86 -11.02 -2.13
N GLY A 186 -8.56 -10.71 -0.91
CA GLY A 186 -7.35 -11.11 -0.20
C GLY A 186 -7.52 -10.93 1.29
N MET A 187 -6.50 -11.32 2.02
CA MET A 187 -6.41 -11.09 3.46
C MET A 187 -4.96 -10.91 3.88
N SER A 188 -4.74 -10.22 4.97
CA SER A 188 -3.43 -10.21 5.62
C SER A 188 -3.27 -11.46 6.47
N PRO A 189 -2.15 -12.18 6.35
CA PRO A 189 -1.83 -13.27 7.27
C PRO A 189 -1.72 -12.76 8.71
N LYS A 190 -1.86 -13.67 9.67
CA LYS A 190 -1.52 -13.35 11.06
C LYS A 190 -0.03 -13.08 11.18
N PRO A 191 0.42 -12.23 12.12
CA PRO A 191 1.83 -11.89 12.27
C PRO A 191 2.77 -13.12 12.42
N GLU A 192 2.31 -14.17 13.10
CA GLU A 192 3.03 -15.42 13.29
C GLU A 192 3.17 -16.26 12.01
N ASP A 193 2.29 -16.05 11.03
CA ASP A 193 2.22 -16.78 9.77
C ASP A 193 2.69 -15.92 8.57
N ASP A 194 3.37 -14.79 8.84
CA ASP A 194 3.79 -13.80 7.84
C ASP A 194 5.34 -13.65 7.79
N PRO A 195 6.07 -14.67 7.32
CA PRO A 195 7.53 -14.62 7.25
C PRO A 195 8.03 -13.71 6.12
N ASP A 196 9.32 -13.35 6.18
CA ASP A 196 10.02 -12.71 5.06
C ASP A 196 9.97 -13.63 3.85
N CYS A 197 9.46 -13.14 2.73
CA CYS A 197 9.25 -13.94 1.53
C CYS A 197 9.44 -13.11 0.27
N LEU A 198 10.15 -13.68 -0.72
CA LEU A 198 10.39 -13.05 -2.03
C LEU A 198 10.03 -13.96 -3.20
N ASP A 199 9.46 -15.15 -2.94
CA ASP A 199 8.89 -15.96 -4.01
C ASP A 199 7.50 -15.44 -4.42
N PHE A 200 6.97 -16.00 -5.50
CA PHE A 200 5.65 -15.70 -6.04
C PHE A 200 4.73 -16.93 -6.03
N GLU A 201 5.07 -17.94 -5.23
CA GLU A 201 4.27 -19.15 -5.13
C GLU A 201 2.94 -18.85 -4.44
N MET A 202 1.87 -19.37 -5.02
CA MET A 202 0.52 -19.24 -4.49
C MET A 202 0.20 -20.40 -3.53
N ASP A 203 -0.45 -20.09 -2.43
CA ASP A 203 -1.18 -21.07 -1.67
C ASP A 203 -2.54 -21.32 -2.35
N HIS A 204 -2.65 -22.45 -3.04
CA HIS A 204 -3.84 -22.80 -3.82
C HIS A 204 -5.04 -23.18 -2.94
N ASP A 205 -4.79 -23.56 -1.68
CA ASP A 205 -5.84 -23.95 -0.74
C ASP A 205 -6.40 -22.75 0.04
N LEU A 206 -5.72 -21.60 0.02
CA LEU A 206 -6.09 -20.39 0.77
C LEU A 206 -7.54 -19.97 0.50
N PHE A 207 -7.97 -20.08 -0.76
CA PHE A 207 -9.32 -19.62 -1.13
C PHE A 207 -10.39 -20.48 -0.46
N GLU A 208 -10.30 -21.79 -0.57
CA GLU A 208 -11.32 -22.71 -0.02
C GLU A 208 -11.22 -22.82 1.50
N ARG A 209 -10.01 -22.79 2.03
CA ARG A 209 -9.76 -22.94 3.46
C ARG A 209 -10.18 -21.71 4.27
N ASP A 210 -9.84 -20.50 3.79
CA ASP A 210 -9.94 -19.28 4.58
C ASP A 210 -10.84 -18.22 3.92
N LEU A 211 -10.58 -17.84 2.65
CA LEU A 211 -11.23 -16.68 2.02
C LEU A 211 -12.71 -16.93 1.73
N TRP A 212 -13.04 -18.06 1.16
CA TRP A 212 -14.45 -18.36 0.80
C TRP A 212 -15.38 -18.40 2.00
N PRO A 213 -15.08 -19.10 3.13
CA PRO A 213 -15.92 -19.04 4.32
C PRO A 213 -16.16 -17.63 4.85
N MET A 214 -15.11 -16.77 4.86
CA MET A 214 -15.23 -15.37 5.28
C MET A 214 -16.09 -14.57 4.32
N LEU A 215 -15.89 -14.74 3.01
CA LEU A 215 -16.68 -14.09 1.96
C LEU A 215 -18.16 -14.46 2.07
N ALA A 216 -18.47 -15.75 2.19
CA ALA A 216 -19.84 -16.26 2.31
C ALA A 216 -20.53 -15.79 3.60
N HIS A 217 -19.77 -15.70 4.70
CA HIS A 217 -20.28 -15.14 5.95
C HIS A 217 -20.65 -13.65 5.77
N ARG A 218 -19.77 -12.85 5.17
CA ARG A 218 -19.99 -11.40 5.01
C ARG A 218 -21.00 -11.05 3.95
N VAL A 219 -21.02 -11.80 2.85
CA VAL A 219 -21.96 -11.62 1.74
C VAL A 219 -22.61 -12.96 1.44
N PRO A 220 -23.82 -13.24 1.94
CA PRO A 220 -24.45 -14.56 1.76
C PRO A 220 -24.56 -15.03 0.30
N ALA A 221 -24.68 -14.10 -0.65
CA ALA A 221 -24.67 -14.42 -2.08
C ALA A 221 -23.33 -15.01 -2.56
N PHE A 222 -22.24 -14.84 -1.81
CA PHE A 222 -20.92 -15.40 -2.12
C PHE A 222 -20.77 -16.87 -1.66
N GLU A 223 -21.79 -17.48 -1.10
CA GLU A 223 -21.80 -18.95 -0.89
C GLU A 223 -21.67 -19.72 -2.22
N ALA A 224 -22.21 -19.17 -3.31
CA ALA A 224 -22.19 -19.77 -4.64
C ALA A 224 -21.28 -19.04 -5.62
N ILE A 225 -19.98 -19.01 -5.32
CA ILE A 225 -18.95 -18.37 -6.14
C ILE A 225 -17.96 -19.38 -6.71
N LYS A 226 -17.16 -18.92 -7.69
CA LYS A 226 -16.14 -19.74 -8.33
C LYS A 226 -14.83 -18.98 -8.42
N ALA A 227 -13.78 -19.51 -7.77
CA ALA A 227 -12.42 -19.01 -7.97
C ALA A 227 -11.99 -19.16 -9.43
N LYS A 228 -11.30 -18.16 -9.95
CA LYS A 228 -10.83 -18.08 -11.36
C LYS A 228 -9.31 -18.09 -11.47
N GLY A 229 -8.62 -17.78 -10.40
CA GLY A 229 -7.17 -17.67 -10.33
C GLY A 229 -6.76 -16.58 -9.37
N GLY A 230 -5.52 -16.16 -9.47
CA GLY A 230 -4.99 -15.13 -8.59
C GLY A 230 -3.54 -14.83 -8.91
N TRP A 231 -2.94 -14.01 -8.08
CA TRP A 231 -1.53 -13.67 -8.15
C TRP A 231 -0.99 -13.34 -6.76
N THR A 232 0.33 -13.33 -6.64
CA THR A 232 1.03 -12.90 -5.45
C THR A 232 1.82 -11.62 -5.73
N GLY A 233 2.04 -10.85 -4.70
CA GLY A 233 2.90 -9.68 -4.71
C GLY A 233 3.56 -9.49 -3.35
N HIS A 234 4.43 -8.49 -3.25
CA HIS A 234 5.15 -8.24 -2.01
C HIS A 234 4.84 -6.86 -1.45
N TYR A 235 4.48 -6.81 -0.17
CA TYR A 235 4.51 -5.58 0.60
C TYR A 235 5.95 -5.26 1.01
N ALA A 236 6.30 -3.98 0.92
CA ALA A 236 7.46 -3.41 1.59
C ALA A 236 7.06 -3.10 3.04
N PHE A 237 7.08 -4.13 3.90
CA PHE A 237 6.51 -4.06 5.23
C PHE A 237 7.51 -3.47 6.22
N ASN A 238 7.18 -2.36 6.87
CA ASN A 238 7.98 -1.78 7.94
C ASN A 238 7.65 -2.49 9.28
N VAL A 239 8.56 -3.33 9.73
CA VAL A 239 8.36 -4.14 10.95
C VAL A 239 8.47 -3.34 12.24
N LEU A 240 8.92 -2.07 12.20
CA LEU A 240 8.96 -1.21 13.36
C LEU A 240 7.56 -0.69 13.73
N ASP A 241 6.84 -0.15 12.74
CA ASP A 241 5.63 0.63 13.00
C ASP A 241 4.62 0.63 11.84
N GLN A 242 4.89 -0.11 10.78
CA GLN A 242 4.03 -0.27 9.60
C GLN A 242 3.82 1.03 8.80
N ASN A 243 4.58 2.09 9.11
CA ASN A 243 4.55 3.37 8.41
C ASN A 243 5.78 3.58 7.51
N ALA A 244 5.61 4.42 6.48
CA ALA A 244 6.67 4.71 5.52
C ALA A 244 7.90 5.34 6.17
N LEU A 245 9.09 5.04 5.64
CA LEU A 245 10.37 5.67 5.95
C LEU A 245 10.73 6.64 4.84
N LEU A 246 10.74 7.94 5.13
CA LEU A 246 10.93 9.00 4.16
C LEU A 246 12.06 9.96 4.58
N GLY A 247 12.81 10.46 3.59
CA GLY A 247 13.85 11.46 3.83
C GLY A 247 15.25 10.88 3.94
N TYR A 248 16.20 11.69 4.39
CA TYR A 248 17.59 11.29 4.47
C TYR A 248 17.84 10.23 5.54
N HIS A 249 18.77 9.32 5.21
CA HIS A 249 19.28 8.33 6.16
C HIS A 249 20.39 8.96 7.01
N ASP A 250 20.36 8.77 8.33
CA ASP A 250 21.26 9.45 9.27
C ASP A 250 22.76 9.21 9.04
N ALA A 251 23.13 8.02 8.55
CA ALA A 251 24.52 7.66 8.32
C ALA A 251 25.08 8.20 6.99
N TYR A 252 24.26 8.79 6.13
CA TYR A 252 24.65 9.21 4.79
C TYR A 252 24.11 10.59 4.43
N ASP A 253 24.97 11.45 3.90
CA ASP A 253 24.61 12.81 3.48
C ASP A 253 23.72 12.83 2.23
N ASN A 254 23.66 11.72 1.47
CA ASN A 254 23.03 11.66 0.17
C ASN A 254 22.26 10.39 -0.13
N LEU A 255 21.92 9.60 0.88
CA LEU A 255 20.98 8.48 0.76
C LEU A 255 19.60 8.92 1.25
N VAL A 256 18.64 8.94 0.34
CA VAL A 256 17.25 9.30 0.62
C VAL A 256 16.39 8.03 0.60
N LEU A 257 15.49 7.91 1.53
CA LEU A 257 14.58 6.77 1.70
C LEU A 257 13.18 7.13 1.21
N ALA A 258 12.56 6.19 0.51
CA ALA A 258 11.14 6.18 0.16
C ALA A 258 10.65 4.73 0.22
N ASN A 259 10.47 4.20 1.44
CA ASN A 259 10.35 2.77 1.72
C ASN A 259 9.27 2.45 2.75
N GLY A 260 8.94 1.18 2.88
CA GLY A 260 8.21 0.66 4.04
C GLY A 260 6.73 1.06 4.12
N PHE A 261 6.05 1.17 3.00
CA PHE A 261 4.66 1.64 2.92
C PHE A 261 3.61 0.63 3.42
N SER A 262 3.99 -0.60 3.67
CA SER A 262 3.17 -1.64 4.33
C SER A 262 1.76 -1.80 3.76
N GLY A 263 1.61 -1.70 2.42
CA GLY A 263 0.33 -1.80 1.71
C GLY A 263 -0.28 -0.47 1.27
N HIS A 264 0.14 0.68 1.82
CA HIS A 264 -0.43 2.00 1.50
C HIS A 264 0.31 2.77 0.38
N GLY A 265 1.26 2.14 -0.31
CA GLY A 265 2.17 2.84 -1.23
C GLY A 265 1.51 3.44 -2.47
N VAL A 266 0.50 2.79 -3.05
CA VAL A 266 -0.13 3.25 -4.29
C VAL A 266 -0.79 4.62 -4.10
N GLN A 267 -1.67 4.74 -3.12
CA GLN A 267 -2.39 5.99 -2.84
C GLN A 267 -1.47 7.10 -2.33
N GLN A 268 -0.39 6.77 -1.62
CA GLN A 268 0.56 7.74 -1.09
C GLN A 268 1.60 8.18 -2.11
N SER A 269 1.86 7.40 -3.18
CA SER A 269 2.99 7.61 -4.09
C SER A 269 3.06 8.99 -4.74
N PRO A 270 1.95 9.66 -5.16
CA PRO A 270 2.05 10.99 -5.74
C PRO A 270 2.52 12.05 -4.75
N ALA A 271 2.01 12.00 -3.51
CA ALA A 271 2.40 12.92 -2.45
C ALA A 271 3.86 12.69 -2.00
N VAL A 272 4.25 11.43 -1.87
CA VAL A 272 5.63 11.04 -1.53
C VAL A 272 6.61 11.48 -2.61
N GLY A 273 6.30 11.24 -3.89
CA GLY A 273 7.15 11.69 -5.00
C GLY A 273 7.36 13.20 -4.99
N ARG A 274 6.29 13.97 -4.72
CA ARG A 274 6.39 15.43 -4.55
C ARG A 274 7.27 15.79 -3.35
N ALA A 275 7.04 15.21 -2.19
CA ALA A 275 7.79 15.53 -0.98
C ALA A 275 9.29 15.20 -1.12
N ILE A 276 9.64 14.06 -1.72
CA ILE A 276 11.04 13.71 -2.00
C ILE A 276 11.66 14.69 -3.01
N SER A 277 10.94 15.10 -4.06
CA SER A 277 11.46 16.09 -4.99
C SER A 277 11.67 17.47 -4.33
N GLU A 278 10.78 17.90 -3.45
CA GLU A 278 10.94 19.13 -2.66
C GLU A 278 12.18 19.04 -1.77
N LEU A 279 12.36 17.93 -1.07
CA LEU A 279 13.52 17.68 -0.21
C LEU A 279 14.83 17.74 -1.00
N LEU A 280 14.87 17.15 -2.20
CA LEU A 280 16.07 17.14 -3.05
C LEU A 280 16.39 18.52 -3.65
N ILE A 281 15.37 19.30 -4.04
CA ILE A 281 15.54 20.59 -4.72
C ILE A 281 15.75 21.72 -3.72
N TYR A 282 15.02 21.72 -2.61
CA TYR A 282 15.00 22.85 -1.66
C TYR A 282 15.68 22.53 -0.33
N GLY A 283 16.05 21.25 -0.07
CA GLY A 283 16.61 20.80 1.19
C GLY A 283 15.58 20.64 2.33
N HIS A 284 14.31 20.87 2.07
CA HIS A 284 13.23 20.74 3.04
C HIS A 284 11.87 20.49 2.37
N TYR A 285 10.92 19.95 3.11
CA TYR A 285 9.54 19.80 2.68
C TYR A 285 8.84 21.17 2.59
N ARG A 286 8.02 21.39 1.59
CA ARG A 286 7.32 22.66 1.35
C ARG A 286 5.80 22.54 1.43
N THR A 287 5.24 21.44 0.92
CA THR A 287 3.79 21.26 0.80
C THR A 287 3.23 20.45 1.95
N LEU A 288 3.90 19.34 2.30
CA LEU A 288 3.54 18.46 3.40
C LEU A 288 4.78 18.21 4.25
N ASP A 289 4.72 18.49 5.53
CA ASP A 289 5.80 18.15 6.45
C ASP A 289 5.74 16.66 6.79
N LEU A 290 6.65 15.88 6.20
CA LEU A 290 6.78 14.44 6.42
C LEU A 290 7.96 14.10 7.35
N ALA A 291 8.51 15.06 8.07
CA ALA A 291 9.67 14.85 8.96
C ALA A 291 9.42 13.76 10.01
N ARG A 292 8.18 13.65 10.51
CA ARG A 292 7.78 12.60 11.45
C ARG A 292 7.90 11.16 10.89
N LEU A 293 7.94 11.00 9.56
CA LEU A 293 8.18 9.73 8.87
C LEU A 293 9.67 9.46 8.62
N GLY A 294 10.55 10.33 9.13
CA GLY A 294 12.00 10.25 8.97
C GLY A 294 12.65 9.05 9.66
N TYR A 295 13.88 8.74 9.28
CA TYR A 295 14.65 7.61 9.79
C TYR A 295 15.03 7.76 11.29
N GLN A 296 15.00 8.99 11.83
CA GLN A 296 15.29 9.27 13.25
C GLN A 296 14.43 8.42 14.19
N ARG A 297 13.16 8.16 13.85
CA ARG A 297 12.31 7.34 14.71
C ARG A 297 12.76 5.87 14.81
N VAL A 298 13.50 5.37 13.81
CA VAL A 298 14.12 4.04 13.83
C VAL A 298 15.30 4.04 14.82
N VAL A 299 16.17 5.05 14.71
CA VAL A 299 17.36 5.21 15.59
C VAL A 299 16.95 5.41 17.05
N GLN A 300 15.91 6.19 17.27
CA GLN A 300 15.41 6.54 18.60
C GLN A 300 14.43 5.51 19.19
N HIS A 301 14.10 4.46 18.44
CA HIS A 301 13.07 3.48 18.81
C HIS A 301 11.73 4.13 19.21
N GLN A 302 11.29 5.13 18.43
CA GLN A 302 10.04 5.86 18.63
C GLN A 302 9.04 5.52 17.50
N PRO A 303 8.38 4.36 17.57
CA PRO A 303 7.47 3.92 16.50
C PRO A 303 6.26 4.84 16.39
N LEU A 304 5.88 5.13 15.16
CA LEU A 304 4.61 5.76 14.78
C LEU A 304 3.70 4.65 14.24
N VAL A 305 3.03 3.93 15.15
CA VAL A 305 2.32 2.69 14.77
C VAL A 305 1.11 2.99 13.91
N GLU A 306 1.09 2.43 12.69
CA GLU A 306 -0.11 2.34 11.87
C GLU A 306 -0.93 1.12 12.31
N ARG A 307 -2.22 1.32 12.56
CA ARG A 307 -3.13 0.31 13.10
C ARG A 307 -4.07 -0.29 12.07
N ASN A 308 -4.14 0.30 10.86
CA ASN A 308 -5.06 -0.10 9.79
C ASN A 308 -4.31 -0.73 8.62
N ILE A 309 -3.61 -1.83 8.88
CA ILE A 309 -2.94 -2.62 7.85
C ILE A 309 -3.84 -3.81 7.49
N TYR A 310 -4.09 -3.95 6.19
CA TYR A 310 -4.94 -4.98 5.60
C TYR A 310 -4.17 -5.86 4.62
#